data_609452d8b05f92d124f552abf7ad038b
#
_entry.id   609452d8b05f92d124f552abf7ad038b
#
_cell.length_a   1.000
_cell.length_b   1.000
_cell.length_c   1.000
_cell.angle_alpha   90.00
_cell.angle_beta   90.00
_cell.angle_gamma   90.00
#
_symmetry.space_group_name_H-M   'P 1'
#
loop_
_entity.id
_entity.type
_entity.pdbx_description
1 polymer ?
#
loop_
_entity_poly.entity_id
_entity_poly.type
_entity_poly.pdbx_seq_one_letter_code
_entity_poly.pdbx_strand_id
1 'polypeptide(L)'
;MGRIFGTDGVRGIANEKLDVELALAISRAAGMIIKAEGVARPKILVGRDTRLSGEMLQCAVAAGLSSVGCDVELLGVVPTPTVAYLVKRLGANGGVMITASHNPFMYN
;
A
#
# COMPACT_ATOMS: atom_id res chain seq x y z
N MET A 1 -14.96 9.04 3.42
CA MET A 1 -13.59 8.68 3.84
C MET A 1 -12.99 7.57 3.03
N GLY A 2 -13.77 6.56 2.66
CA GLY A 2 -13.25 5.48 1.84
C GLY A 2 -12.70 5.93 0.50
N ARG A 3 -12.98 7.14 0.10
CA ARG A 3 -12.49 7.67 -1.16
C ARG A 3 -10.98 7.84 -1.21
N ILE A 4 -10.34 7.96 -0.05
CA ILE A 4 -8.90 8.07 0.01
C ILE A 4 -8.24 6.86 -0.61
N PHE A 5 -8.87 5.71 -0.49
CA PHE A 5 -8.31 4.43 -0.94
C PHE A 5 -9.03 3.85 -2.14
N GLY A 6 -9.59 4.71 -2.98
CA GLY A 6 -10.20 4.28 -4.23
C GLY A 6 -9.16 3.98 -5.30
N THR A 7 -9.63 3.87 -6.54
CA THR A 7 -8.77 3.53 -7.66
C THR A 7 -7.67 4.58 -7.89
N ASP A 8 -7.90 5.80 -7.44
CA ASP A 8 -6.91 6.87 -7.58
C ASP A 8 -5.81 6.83 -6.52
N GLY A 9 -5.95 5.96 -5.52
CA GLY A 9 -4.95 5.84 -4.48
C GLY A 9 -5.03 6.94 -3.44
N VAL A 10 -3.95 7.13 -2.70
CA VAL A 10 -3.89 8.02 -1.55
C VAL A 10 -3.20 9.33 -1.92
N ARG A 11 -3.59 9.93 -3.03
CA ARG A 11 -2.88 11.08 -3.58
C ARG A 11 -3.04 12.35 -2.76
N GLY A 12 -4.23 12.58 -2.23
CA GLY A 12 -4.48 13.81 -1.48
C GLY A 12 -3.60 13.92 -0.26
N ILE A 13 -3.40 12.81 0.42
CA ILE A 13 -2.56 12.78 1.61
C ILE A 13 -1.10 12.83 1.23
N ALA A 14 -0.74 12.21 0.12
CA ALA A 14 0.64 12.09 -0.31
C ALA A 14 1.25 13.40 -0.80
N ASN A 15 0.47 14.45 -0.96
CA ASN A 15 1.01 15.76 -1.28
C ASN A 15 1.82 16.35 -0.13
N GLU A 16 1.61 15.85 1.07
CA GLU A 16 2.45 16.22 2.19
C GLU A 16 3.67 15.32 2.22
N LYS A 17 4.66 15.74 2.99
CA LYS A 17 5.88 14.95 3.12
C LYS A 17 5.54 13.61 3.76
N LEU A 18 5.75 12.54 3.01
CA LEU A 18 5.51 11.20 3.51
C LEU A 18 6.71 10.73 4.31
N ASP A 19 6.51 10.45 5.58
CA ASP A 19 7.52 9.88 6.45
C ASP A 19 7.06 8.51 6.95
N VAL A 20 7.89 7.89 7.77
CA VAL A 20 7.61 6.55 8.29
C VAL A 20 6.34 6.53 9.12
N GLU A 21 6.14 7.54 9.94
CA GLU A 21 4.95 7.58 10.81
C GLU A 21 3.67 7.75 10.01
N LEU A 22 3.70 8.62 9.01
CA LEU A 22 2.55 8.82 8.16
C LEU A 22 2.26 7.58 7.31
N ALA A 23 3.31 6.96 6.76
CA ALA A 23 3.15 5.73 5.99
C ALA A 23 2.54 4.63 6.83
N LEU A 24 2.98 4.49 8.08
CA LEU A 24 2.45 3.51 9.01
C LEU A 24 0.96 3.78 9.28
N ALA A 25 0.61 5.03 9.57
CA ALA A 25 -0.76 5.40 9.90
C ALA A 25 -1.70 5.18 8.71
N ILE A 26 -1.29 5.58 7.51
CA ILE A 26 -2.09 5.40 6.30
C ILE A 26 -2.30 3.91 6.03
N SER A 27 -1.26 3.11 6.20
CA SER A 27 -1.33 1.68 5.92
C SER A 27 -2.24 0.97 6.90
N ARG A 28 -2.19 1.33 8.17
CA ARG A 28 -3.11 0.77 9.15
C ARG A 28 -4.56 1.11 8.82
N ALA A 29 -4.81 2.36 8.45
CA ALA A 29 -6.16 2.77 8.09
C ALA A 29 -6.64 2.03 6.84
N ALA A 30 -5.79 1.89 5.84
CA ALA A 30 -6.14 1.18 4.62
C ALA A 30 -6.47 -0.28 4.89
N GLY A 31 -5.65 -0.95 5.70
CA GLY A 31 -5.90 -2.34 6.07
C GLY A 31 -7.21 -2.51 6.81
N MET A 32 -7.50 -1.60 7.72
CA MET A 32 -8.75 -1.66 8.48
C MET A 32 -9.96 -1.48 7.56
N ILE A 33 -9.87 -0.57 6.58
CA ILE A 33 -10.96 -0.35 5.64
C ILE A 33 -11.21 -1.60 4.81
N ILE A 34 -10.17 -2.25 4.31
CA ILE A 34 -10.32 -3.46 3.51
C ILE A 34 -10.92 -4.58 4.35
N LYS A 35 -10.49 -4.73 5.59
CA LYS A 35 -11.07 -5.74 6.48
C LYS A 35 -12.54 -5.47 6.76
N ALA A 36 -12.92 -4.21 6.87
CA ALA A 36 -14.31 -3.85 7.11
C ALA A 36 -15.22 -4.24 5.96
N GLU A 37 -14.65 -4.47 4.77
CA GLU A 37 -15.41 -4.94 3.62
C GLU A 37 -15.70 -6.44 3.66
N GLY A 38 -15.30 -7.11 4.72
CA GLY A 38 -15.66 -8.51 4.94
C GLY A 38 -14.53 -9.50 4.70
N VAL A 39 -13.32 -9.03 4.45
CA VAL A 39 -12.18 -9.92 4.22
C VAL A 39 -11.41 -10.09 5.53
N ALA A 40 -11.37 -11.31 6.06
CA ALA A 40 -10.76 -11.55 7.38
C ALA A 40 -9.25 -11.32 7.37
N ARG A 41 -8.57 -11.75 6.31
CA ARG A 41 -7.12 -11.59 6.18
C ARG A 41 -6.79 -11.11 4.76
N PRO A 42 -6.96 -9.82 4.50
CA PRO A 42 -6.69 -9.30 3.16
C PRO A 42 -5.24 -9.52 2.76
N LYS A 43 -5.02 -9.94 1.53
CA LYS A 43 -3.68 -10.07 0.98
C LYS A 43 -3.35 -8.81 0.21
N ILE A 44 -2.28 -8.16 0.62
CA ILE A 44 -1.86 -6.88 0.03
C ILE A 44 -0.46 -7.04 -0.54
N LEU A 45 -0.30 -6.67 -1.80
CA LEU A 45 0.99 -6.70 -2.46
C LEU A 45 1.63 -5.32 -2.33
N VAL A 46 2.92 -5.28 -2.03
CA VAL A 46 3.63 -4.02 -1.85
C VAL A 46 4.84 -3.99 -2.77
N GLY A 47 4.86 -3.05 -3.69
CA GLY A 47 6.00 -2.83 -4.59
C GLY A 47 6.60 -1.46 -4.35
N ARG A 48 7.81 -1.26 -4.83
CA ARG A 48 8.49 0.02 -4.71
C ARG A 48 9.40 0.26 -5.89
N ASP A 49 9.79 1.52 -6.08
CA ASP A 49 10.80 1.85 -7.07
C ASP A 49 12.21 1.68 -6.46
N THR A 50 13.25 2.09 -7.20
CA THR A 50 14.63 1.84 -6.81
C THR A 50 15.19 2.80 -5.78
N ARG A 51 14.41 3.74 -5.28
CA ARG A 51 14.90 4.76 -4.36
C ARG A 51 15.18 4.19 -2.98
N LEU A 52 16.21 4.70 -2.34
CA LEU A 52 16.58 4.25 -0.99
C LEU A 52 15.45 4.48 0.01
N SER A 53 14.80 5.64 -0.07
CA SER A 53 13.67 5.92 0.81
C SER A 53 12.52 4.95 0.60
N GLY A 54 12.43 4.34 -0.58
CA GLY A 54 11.39 3.35 -0.87
C GLY A 54 11.49 2.13 0.01
N GLU A 55 12.71 1.70 0.34
CA GLU A 55 12.88 0.54 1.21
C GLU A 55 12.38 0.82 2.62
N MET A 56 12.72 1.99 3.17
CA MET A 56 12.27 2.40 4.48
C MET A 56 10.75 2.51 4.53
N LEU A 57 10.16 3.14 3.52
CA LEU A 57 8.72 3.31 3.45
C LEU A 57 8.01 1.97 3.23
N GLN A 58 8.62 1.06 2.47
CA GLN A 58 8.09 -0.28 2.29
C GLN A 58 7.95 -1.00 3.62
N CYS A 59 8.96 -0.89 4.47
CA CYS A 59 8.90 -1.51 5.79
C CYS A 59 7.79 -0.91 6.64
N ALA A 60 7.62 0.40 6.59
CA ALA A 60 6.57 1.07 7.35
C ALA A 60 5.18 0.65 6.85
N VAL A 61 5.00 0.56 5.54
CA VAL A 61 3.73 0.13 4.96
C VAL A 61 3.43 -1.31 5.36
N ALA A 62 4.43 -2.19 5.24
CA ALA A 62 4.25 -3.59 5.59
C ALA A 62 3.91 -3.74 7.07
N ALA A 63 4.58 -3.00 7.93
CA ALA A 63 4.32 -3.04 9.36
C ALA A 63 2.90 -2.57 9.69
N GLY A 64 2.46 -1.48 9.03
CA GLY A 64 1.12 -0.96 9.25
C GLY A 64 0.04 -1.92 8.84
N LEU A 65 0.17 -2.50 7.64
CA LEU A 65 -0.80 -3.47 7.14
C LEU A 65 -0.82 -4.72 8.01
N SER A 66 0.35 -5.23 8.37
CA SER A 66 0.45 -6.43 9.19
C SER A 66 -0.14 -6.20 10.58
N SER A 67 0.03 -5.01 11.13
CA SER A 67 -0.44 -4.71 12.48
C SER A 67 -1.96 -4.77 12.60
N VAL A 68 -2.68 -4.64 11.51
CA VAL A 68 -4.14 -4.73 11.51
C VAL A 68 -4.65 -6.04 10.92
N GLY A 69 -3.77 -7.00 10.70
CA GLY A 69 -4.18 -8.35 10.30
C GLY A 69 -4.18 -8.64 8.81
N CYS A 70 -3.52 -7.81 8.01
CA CYS A 70 -3.37 -8.12 6.59
C CYS A 70 -2.18 -9.03 6.36
N ASP A 71 -2.28 -9.88 5.34
CA ASP A 71 -1.14 -10.63 4.84
C ASP A 71 -0.44 -9.77 3.79
N VAL A 72 0.85 -9.53 3.99
CA VAL A 72 1.62 -8.65 3.13
C VAL A 72 2.63 -9.45 2.33
N GLU A 73 2.66 -9.22 1.03
CA GLU A 73 3.68 -9.81 0.18
C GLU A 73 4.49 -8.69 -0.45
N LEU A 74 5.78 -8.68 -0.19
CA LEU A 74 6.68 -7.66 -0.72
C LEU A 74 7.16 -8.10 -2.10
N LEU A 75 6.89 -7.27 -3.09
CA LEU A 75 7.31 -7.55 -4.46
C LEU A 75 8.71 -7.01 -4.75
N GLY A 76 9.21 -6.12 -3.88
CA GLY A 76 10.49 -5.50 -4.10
C GLY A 76 10.40 -4.39 -5.13
N VAL A 77 11.48 -4.22 -5.88
CA VAL A 77 11.55 -3.18 -6.93
C VAL A 77 10.85 -3.69 -8.18
N VAL A 78 9.75 -3.06 -8.53
CA VAL A 78 8.96 -3.43 -9.70
C VAL A 78 8.44 -2.16 -10.38
N PRO A 79 8.14 -2.23 -11.68
CA PRO A 79 7.45 -1.12 -12.35
C PRO A 79 6.06 -0.91 -11.78
N THR A 80 5.60 0.33 -11.77
CA THR A 80 4.29 0.66 -11.21
C THR A 80 3.14 -0.20 -11.75
N PRO A 81 3.02 -0.42 -13.06
CA PRO A 81 1.90 -1.23 -13.57
C PRO A 81 1.92 -2.68 -13.08
N THR A 82 3.08 -3.18 -12.65
CA THR A 82 3.21 -4.57 -12.21
C THR A 82 2.36 -4.84 -10.98
N VAL A 83 2.29 -3.88 -10.05
CA VAL A 83 1.51 -4.08 -8.82
C VAL A 83 0.04 -4.28 -9.16
N ALA A 84 -0.54 -3.40 -9.96
CA ALA A 84 -1.95 -3.51 -10.34
C ALA A 84 -2.21 -4.81 -11.11
N TYR A 85 -1.30 -5.17 -12.00
CA TYR A 85 -1.41 -6.40 -12.77
C TYR A 85 -1.44 -7.62 -11.85
N LEU A 86 -0.50 -7.68 -10.91
CA LEU A 86 -0.39 -8.83 -10.01
C LEU A 86 -1.54 -8.90 -9.01
N VAL A 87 -2.09 -7.77 -8.59
CA VAL A 87 -3.27 -7.78 -7.73
C VAL A 87 -4.40 -8.56 -8.41
N LYS A 88 -4.64 -8.29 -9.67
CA LYS A 88 -5.66 -9.01 -10.43
C LYS A 88 -5.27 -10.45 -10.66
N ARG A 89 -4.04 -10.68 -11.08
CA ARG A 89 -3.58 -12.01 -11.47
C ARG A 89 -3.58 -12.98 -10.31
N LEU A 90 -3.16 -12.52 -9.14
CA LEU A 90 -3.03 -13.38 -7.96
C LEU A 90 -4.27 -13.35 -7.07
N GLY A 91 -5.26 -12.55 -7.42
CA GLY A 91 -6.46 -12.44 -6.60
C GLY A 91 -6.22 -11.77 -5.27
N ALA A 92 -5.24 -10.87 -5.19
CA ALA A 92 -5.00 -10.13 -3.97
C ALA A 92 -6.10 -9.12 -3.73
N ASN A 93 -6.27 -8.71 -2.48
CA ASN A 93 -7.32 -7.77 -2.10
C ASN A 93 -6.93 -6.32 -2.35
N GLY A 94 -5.64 -6.05 -2.50
CA GLY A 94 -5.18 -4.72 -2.83
C GLY A 94 -3.68 -4.68 -3.04
N GLY A 95 -3.18 -3.54 -3.45
CA GLY A 95 -1.76 -3.35 -3.66
C GLY A 95 -1.34 -1.93 -3.36
N VAL A 96 -0.09 -1.78 -2.97
CA VAL A 96 0.51 -0.48 -2.69
C VAL A 96 1.76 -0.34 -3.55
N MET A 97 1.90 0.80 -4.19
CA MET A 97 3.13 1.13 -4.92
C MET A 97 3.76 2.37 -4.31
N ILE A 98 5.00 2.25 -3.89
CA ILE A 98 5.76 3.36 -3.33
C ILE A 98 6.66 3.91 -4.42
N THR A 99 6.38 5.13 -4.84
CA THR A 99 7.04 5.73 -6.01
C THR A 99 8.11 6.73 -5.60
N ALA A 100 8.85 7.18 -6.60
CA ALA A 100 9.93 8.13 -6.41
C ALA A 100 9.49 9.44 -5.78
N SER A 101 8.23 9.81 -5.92
CA SER A 101 7.71 11.03 -5.31
C SER A 101 7.27 10.82 -3.85
N HIS A 102 7.54 9.65 -3.30
CA HIS A 102 7.14 9.26 -1.94
C HIS A 102 5.63 9.20 -1.76
N ASN A 103 4.92 8.97 -2.84
CA ASN A 103 3.47 8.86 -2.80
C ASN A 103 3.09 7.39 -2.91
N PRO A 104 2.45 6.80 -1.89
CA PRO A 104 1.92 5.46 -2.06
C PRO A 104 0.67 5.52 -2.92
N PHE A 105 0.54 4.57 -3.81
CA PHE A 105 -0.69 4.37 -4.59
C PHE A 105 -1.31 3.07 -4.16
N MET A 106 -2.61 3.11 -3.87
CA MET A 106 -3.34 1.95 -3.42
C MET A 106 -4.22 1.45 -4.55
N TYR A 107 -4.12 0.16 -4.83
CA TYR A 107 -4.93 -0.51 -5.85
C TYR A 107 -5.78 -1.58 -5.20
N ASN A 108 -7.01 -1.70 -5.67
CA ASN A 108 -7.86 -2.80 -5.26
C ASN A 108 -8.76 -3.31 -6.37
#